data_01d6954b802c9788607090c10dd14c62
#
_entry.id   01d6954b802c9788607090c10dd14c62
#
_cell.length_a   1.000
_cell.length_b   1.000
_cell.length_c   1.000
_cell.angle_alpha   90.00
_cell.angle_beta   90.00
_cell.angle_gamma   90.00
#
_symmetry.space_group_name_H-M   'P 1'
#
loop_
_entity.id
_entity.type
_entity.pdbx_description
1 polymer ?
#
loop_
_entity_poly.entity_id
_entity_poly.type
_entity_poly.pdbx_seq_one_letter_code
_entity_poly.pdbx_strand_id
1 'polypeptide(L)'
;MAKHISKQDSENNTTRREFIKQVGFSAAAAGMVTPLLNKAYPVTEQKTTECRVKYRVLGKTGLRVSEIGIGGHSWAYKQVPDGQGGYRRPTVNEATRMIAAGMDKGVNFLDSCTALQESSVPGEALKRLKARDQVIVSIRVSHKMKGIKADKQEIYKWTEDRLKLWQTDYVDLCLLCNTENDTLQSGYWDMSYSIEALDKLKQQGKIRFTGFGCHFTPELFLEAFEKFGDYFDTCSIPYNIRHRAAEKVLPAAKKKGLGVITIKPFVRGALLKNRDLTGTDAGLPRDLISFVLENKLVDICTCGVHTIEQVRENLSASWTKLSPGGRQRLEKLAAFDIGEKEYAWLEEGWRYA
;
A
#
# COMPACT_ATOMS: atom_id res chain seq x y z
N MET A 1 15.25 21.91 -47.71
CA MET A 1 15.90 20.62 -47.48
C MET A 1 15.30 19.96 -46.27
N ALA A 2 14.31 19.11 -46.48
CA ALA A 2 13.67 18.35 -45.44
C ALA A 2 14.41 17.02 -45.26
N LYS A 3 14.90 16.71 -44.05
CA LYS A 3 15.49 15.41 -43.74
C LYS A 3 14.41 14.52 -43.12
N HIS A 4 14.18 13.39 -43.73
CA HIS A 4 13.44 12.25 -43.27
C HIS A 4 13.84 11.86 -41.83
N ILE A 5 12.90 11.80 -40.92
CA ILE A 5 12.99 11.03 -39.69
C ILE A 5 12.23 9.73 -39.96
N SER A 6 12.96 8.62 -39.93
CA SER A 6 12.48 7.29 -40.19
C SER A 6 11.55 6.80 -39.09
N LYS A 7 10.42 6.22 -39.50
CA LYS A 7 9.57 5.34 -38.71
C LYS A 7 10.36 4.09 -38.27
N GLN A 8 10.76 4.02 -37.04
CA GLN A 8 11.19 2.77 -36.40
C GLN A 8 10.99 2.87 -34.88
N ASP A 9 9.77 2.92 -34.39
CA ASP A 9 9.39 2.67 -33.02
C ASP A 9 7.93 2.18 -32.97
N SER A 10 7.69 1.03 -33.57
CA SER A 10 6.49 0.24 -33.33
C SER A 10 6.93 -1.21 -33.14
N GLU A 11 6.44 -1.81 -32.04
CA GLU A 11 6.54 -3.22 -31.68
C GLU A 11 7.53 -3.55 -30.55
N ASN A 12 7.10 -3.30 -29.31
CA ASN A 12 7.51 -4.15 -28.18
C ASN A 12 6.34 -4.28 -27.18
N ASN A 13 5.24 -4.80 -27.66
CA ASN A 13 4.14 -5.23 -26.81
C ASN A 13 4.39 -6.70 -26.45
N THR A 14 5.40 -6.93 -25.59
CA THR A 14 5.80 -8.26 -25.16
C THR A 14 4.81 -8.75 -24.09
N THR A 15 4.06 -9.80 -24.39
CA THR A 15 3.17 -10.43 -23.40
C THR A 15 3.98 -11.02 -22.26
N ARG A 16 3.37 -11.21 -21.04
CA ARG A 16 3.99 -11.88 -19.89
C ARG A 16 4.70 -13.18 -20.31
N ARG A 17 4.13 -13.91 -21.24
CA ARG A 17 4.65 -15.20 -21.73
C ARG A 17 5.89 -15.03 -22.61
N GLU A 18 5.94 -13.98 -23.41
CA GLU A 18 7.08 -13.65 -24.29
C GLU A 18 8.22 -13.01 -23.50
N PHE A 19 7.91 -12.13 -22.55
CA PHE A 19 8.89 -11.55 -21.63
C PHE A 19 9.59 -12.64 -20.81
N ILE A 20 8.82 -13.61 -20.26
CA ILE A 20 9.38 -14.76 -19.52
C ILE A 20 10.26 -15.63 -20.43
N LYS A 21 9.92 -15.79 -21.70
CA LYS A 21 10.75 -16.53 -22.66
C LYS A 21 12.04 -15.80 -23.03
N GLN A 22 12.01 -14.47 -23.14
CA GLN A 22 13.20 -13.66 -23.42
C GLN A 22 14.20 -13.65 -22.27
N VAL A 23 13.74 -13.79 -21.02
CA VAL A 23 14.58 -13.82 -19.82
C VAL A 23 15.12 -15.22 -19.50
N GLY A 24 14.84 -16.23 -20.31
CA GLY A 24 15.51 -17.54 -20.30
C GLY A 24 15.12 -18.49 -19.15
N PHE A 25 13.87 -18.48 -18.70
CA PHE A 25 13.39 -19.38 -17.65
C PHE A 25 12.80 -20.69 -18.22
N SER A 26 13.41 -21.81 -17.84
CA SER A 26 12.87 -23.14 -18.14
C SER A 26 11.74 -23.52 -17.16
N ALA A 27 10.70 -24.18 -17.70
CA ALA A 27 9.47 -24.57 -17.02
C ALA A 27 9.61 -25.61 -15.86
N ALA A 28 10.81 -25.91 -15.41
CA ALA A 28 11.05 -26.98 -14.42
C ALA A 28 10.78 -26.60 -12.95
N ALA A 29 10.48 -25.32 -12.63
CA ALA A 29 10.32 -24.86 -11.24
C ALA A 29 8.85 -24.74 -10.77
N ALA A 30 7.88 -25.19 -11.55
CA ALA A 30 6.45 -25.00 -11.22
C ALA A 30 5.95 -25.86 -10.05
N GLY A 31 6.72 -26.84 -9.58
CA GLY A 31 6.25 -27.81 -8.58
C GLY A 31 6.31 -27.36 -7.11
N MET A 32 7.14 -26.39 -6.74
CA MET A 32 7.36 -26.02 -5.34
C MET A 32 6.63 -24.77 -4.85
N VAL A 33 6.04 -23.97 -5.73
CA VAL A 33 5.38 -22.70 -5.38
C VAL A 33 3.88 -22.86 -5.07
N THR A 34 3.30 -24.00 -5.44
CA THR A 34 1.87 -24.27 -5.35
C THR A 34 1.26 -24.21 -3.93
N PRO A 35 1.95 -24.62 -2.84
CA PRO A 35 1.33 -24.62 -1.51
C PRO A 35 1.08 -23.21 -0.93
N LEU A 36 1.95 -22.23 -1.24
CA LEU A 36 1.80 -20.86 -0.70
C LEU A 36 0.78 -20.03 -1.47
N LEU A 37 0.68 -20.23 -2.78
CA LEU A 37 -0.30 -19.51 -3.62
C LEU A 37 -1.75 -19.85 -3.25
N ASN A 38 -2.00 -21.09 -2.82
CA ASN A 38 -3.34 -21.59 -2.48
C ASN A 38 -3.73 -21.40 -1.01
N LYS A 39 -2.88 -20.75 -0.18
CA LYS A 39 -3.21 -20.54 1.21
C LYS A 39 -4.35 -19.52 1.34
N ALA A 40 -5.56 -20.03 1.59
CA ALA A 40 -6.70 -19.20 1.96
C ALA A 40 -6.55 -18.78 3.42
N TYR A 41 -6.74 -17.49 3.71
CA TYR A 41 -6.83 -17.03 5.09
C TYR A 41 -8.24 -17.32 5.63
N PRO A 42 -8.36 -17.91 6.81
CA PRO A 42 -9.67 -18.19 7.39
C PRO A 42 -10.38 -16.86 7.64
N VAL A 43 -11.40 -16.59 6.87
CA VAL A 43 -12.39 -15.57 7.19
C VAL A 43 -13.42 -16.30 8.05
N THR A 44 -13.32 -16.15 9.37
CA THR A 44 -14.33 -16.68 10.27
C THR A 44 -15.64 -15.96 10.00
N GLU A 45 -16.56 -16.63 9.30
CA GLU A 45 -17.97 -16.24 9.24
C GLU A 45 -18.61 -16.47 10.61
N GLN A 46 -18.31 -15.62 11.57
CA GLN A 46 -19.11 -15.58 12.78
C GLN A 46 -20.34 -14.73 12.51
N LYS A 47 -21.50 -15.36 12.59
CA LYS A 47 -22.81 -14.69 12.69
C LYS A 47 -22.90 -13.93 14.02
N THR A 48 -22.27 -12.77 14.08
CA THR A 48 -22.42 -11.85 15.22
C THR A 48 -23.02 -10.55 14.68
N THR A 49 -23.97 -10.00 15.43
CA THR A 49 -24.57 -8.67 15.26
C THR A 49 -23.56 -7.54 15.49
N GLU A 50 -22.29 -7.86 15.68
CA GLU A 50 -21.23 -6.89 15.93
C GLU A 50 -20.75 -6.17 14.66
N CYS A 51 -20.47 -4.88 14.81
CA CYS A 51 -19.84 -4.06 13.77
C CYS A 51 -18.46 -4.64 13.39
N ARG A 52 -18.32 -5.11 12.16
CA ARG A 52 -17.07 -5.68 11.59
C ARG A 52 -16.74 -5.05 10.27
N VAL A 53 -15.44 -5.03 9.93
CA VAL A 53 -15.00 -4.54 8.63
C VAL A 53 -15.51 -5.42 7.50
N LYS A 54 -15.87 -4.79 6.38
CA LYS A 54 -16.21 -5.50 5.14
C LYS A 54 -14.95 -6.00 4.45
N TYR A 55 -15.13 -7.02 3.63
CA TYR A 55 -14.06 -7.61 2.83
C TYR A 55 -14.26 -7.31 1.35
N ARG A 56 -13.15 -7.12 0.66
CA ARG A 56 -13.10 -6.99 -0.81
C ARG A 56 -12.10 -8.00 -1.36
N VAL A 57 -12.21 -8.31 -2.65
CA VAL A 57 -11.22 -9.14 -3.35
C VAL A 57 -10.12 -8.24 -3.88
N LEU A 58 -8.87 -8.52 -3.54
CA LEU A 58 -7.70 -7.72 -3.94
C LEU A 58 -7.30 -8.07 -5.38
N GLY A 59 -8.02 -7.51 -6.34
CA GLY A 59 -7.78 -7.71 -7.76
C GLY A 59 -7.58 -9.18 -8.14
N LYS A 60 -6.67 -9.44 -9.08
CA LYS A 60 -6.38 -10.79 -9.59
C LYS A 60 -5.64 -11.71 -8.60
N THR A 61 -5.24 -11.21 -7.40
CA THR A 61 -4.67 -12.07 -6.37
C THR A 61 -5.67 -13.06 -5.80
N GLY A 62 -6.98 -12.76 -5.89
CA GLY A 62 -8.05 -13.54 -5.28
C GLY A 62 -8.08 -13.47 -3.74
N LEU A 63 -7.18 -12.74 -3.09
CA LEU A 63 -7.16 -12.59 -1.63
C LEU A 63 -8.39 -11.80 -1.16
N ARG A 64 -9.09 -12.34 -0.17
CA ARG A 64 -10.13 -11.60 0.56
C ARG A 64 -9.46 -10.75 1.65
N VAL A 65 -9.52 -9.45 1.48
CA VAL A 65 -8.87 -8.46 2.35
C VAL A 65 -9.91 -7.59 3.05
N SER A 66 -9.64 -7.21 4.30
CA SER A 66 -10.41 -6.17 4.96
C SER A 66 -10.27 -4.85 4.19
N GLU A 67 -11.38 -4.15 3.92
CA GLU A 67 -11.34 -2.90 3.14
C GLU A 67 -10.60 -1.75 3.85
N ILE A 68 -10.25 -1.96 5.13
CA ILE A 68 -9.39 -1.08 5.94
C ILE A 68 -8.23 -1.92 6.47
N GLY A 69 -7.00 -1.45 6.25
CA GLY A 69 -5.78 -2.06 6.74
C GLY A 69 -5.00 -1.16 7.68
N ILE A 70 -4.15 -1.74 8.54
CA ILE A 70 -3.26 -0.98 9.41
C ILE A 70 -1.98 -0.67 8.64
N GLY A 71 -1.70 0.61 8.43
CA GLY A 71 -0.58 1.11 7.65
C GLY A 71 0.75 1.12 8.41
N GLY A 72 1.86 0.98 7.69
CA GLY A 72 3.21 0.86 8.25
C GLY A 72 3.70 2.06 9.06
N HIS A 73 3.10 3.24 8.90
CA HIS A 73 3.42 4.40 9.73
C HIS A 73 3.07 4.18 11.21
N SER A 74 2.17 3.23 11.52
CA SER A 74 1.80 2.88 12.90
C SER A 74 2.99 2.46 13.76
N TRP A 75 4.01 1.87 13.17
CA TRP A 75 5.17 1.34 13.88
C TRP A 75 6.53 1.86 13.38
N ALA A 76 6.59 2.48 12.20
CA ALA A 76 7.85 2.98 11.64
C ALA A 76 8.29 4.31 12.24
N TYR A 77 7.36 5.18 12.60
CA TYR A 77 7.65 6.56 13.03
C TYR A 77 7.42 6.79 14.52
N LYS A 78 8.14 7.78 15.08
CA LYS A 78 7.92 8.27 16.44
C LYS A 78 6.68 9.17 16.45
N GLN A 79 5.53 8.65 16.87
CA GLN A 79 4.25 9.37 16.87
C GLN A 79 3.43 9.11 18.14
N VAL A 80 3.90 8.23 19.02
CA VAL A 80 3.30 8.00 20.33
C VAL A 80 3.92 8.97 21.31
N PRO A 81 3.15 9.80 22.05
CA PRO A 81 3.71 10.69 23.07
C PRO A 81 4.56 9.91 24.09
N ASP A 82 5.71 10.45 24.45
CA ASP A 82 6.64 9.81 25.40
C ASP A 82 6.39 10.24 26.86
N GLY A 83 5.48 11.19 27.07
CA GLY A 83 5.18 11.76 28.39
C GLY A 83 6.18 12.83 28.86
N GLN A 84 7.20 13.13 28.06
CA GLN A 84 8.25 14.12 28.37
C GLN A 84 8.26 15.29 27.34
N GLY A 85 7.18 15.45 26.59
CA GLY A 85 7.05 16.47 25.56
C GLY A 85 7.58 16.06 24.18
N GLY A 86 8.05 14.81 24.04
CA GLY A 86 8.53 14.23 22.79
C GLY A 86 7.64 13.10 22.28
N TYR A 87 8.16 12.37 21.27
CA TYR A 87 7.48 11.25 20.65
C TYR A 87 8.41 10.04 20.53
N ARG A 88 7.87 8.85 20.77
CA ARG A 88 8.51 7.55 20.56
C ARG A 88 7.74 6.67 19.57
N ARG A 89 8.33 5.57 19.18
CA ARG A 89 7.62 4.49 18.49
C ARG A 89 6.72 3.73 19.49
N PRO A 90 5.66 3.06 19.02
CA PRO A 90 4.89 2.17 19.89
C PRO A 90 5.79 1.03 20.41
N THR A 91 5.53 0.60 21.61
CA THR A 91 6.10 -0.62 22.17
C THR A 91 5.44 -1.85 21.54
N VAL A 92 6.07 -3.01 21.70
CA VAL A 92 5.48 -4.29 21.24
C VAL A 92 4.11 -4.54 21.93
N ASN A 93 3.97 -4.18 23.22
CA ASN A 93 2.70 -4.34 23.94
C ASN A 93 1.59 -3.46 23.35
N GLU A 94 1.91 -2.21 22.99
CA GLU A 94 0.94 -1.30 22.35
C GLU A 94 0.56 -1.81 20.96
N ALA A 95 1.53 -2.21 20.14
CA ALA A 95 1.27 -2.79 18.83
C ALA A 95 0.44 -4.09 18.91
N THR A 96 0.77 -4.97 19.86
CA THR A 96 0.01 -6.19 20.10
C THR A 96 -1.46 -5.88 20.36
N ARG A 97 -1.74 -4.91 21.24
CA ARG A 97 -3.12 -4.50 21.56
C ARG A 97 -3.83 -3.85 20.36
N MET A 98 -3.14 -3.01 19.59
CA MET A 98 -3.71 -2.39 18.38
C MET A 98 -4.04 -3.43 17.31
N ILE A 99 -3.13 -4.36 17.05
CA ILE A 99 -3.34 -5.44 16.07
C ILE A 99 -4.47 -6.35 16.53
N ALA A 100 -4.48 -6.78 17.80
CA ALA A 100 -5.57 -7.59 18.36
C ALA A 100 -6.94 -6.90 18.24
N ALA A 101 -7.03 -5.62 18.63
CA ALA A 101 -8.26 -4.85 18.48
C ALA A 101 -8.75 -4.71 17.02
N GLY A 102 -7.81 -4.63 16.07
CA GLY A 102 -8.13 -4.67 14.65
C GLY A 102 -8.64 -6.04 14.21
N MET A 103 -7.95 -7.10 14.59
CA MET A 103 -8.33 -8.49 14.25
C MET A 103 -9.68 -8.88 14.84
N ASP A 104 -10.00 -8.46 16.07
CA ASP A 104 -11.31 -8.67 16.70
C ASP A 104 -12.45 -8.08 15.87
N LYS A 105 -12.19 -7.00 15.14
CA LYS A 105 -13.13 -6.38 14.22
C LYS A 105 -13.00 -6.89 12.77
N GLY A 106 -12.11 -7.85 12.52
CA GLY A 106 -11.95 -8.51 11.23
C GLY A 106 -10.87 -7.94 10.33
N VAL A 107 -9.97 -7.08 10.84
CA VAL A 107 -8.81 -6.64 10.06
C VAL A 107 -7.89 -7.83 9.82
N ASN A 108 -7.54 -8.02 8.56
CA ASN A 108 -6.57 -9.03 8.15
C ASN A 108 -5.46 -8.50 7.25
N PHE A 109 -5.28 -7.17 7.14
CA PHE A 109 -4.26 -6.56 6.30
C PHE A 109 -3.36 -5.63 7.10
N LEU A 110 -2.06 -5.95 7.11
CA LEU A 110 -1.01 -5.16 7.75
C LEU A 110 0.02 -4.74 6.71
N ASP A 111 0.30 -3.44 6.64
CA ASP A 111 1.27 -2.87 5.71
C ASP A 111 2.57 -2.48 6.42
N SER A 112 3.66 -2.46 5.67
CA SER A 112 4.95 -1.95 6.13
C SER A 112 5.22 -0.55 5.57
N CYS A 113 6.31 0.06 6.01
CA CYS A 113 6.81 1.32 5.47
C CYS A 113 8.05 1.07 4.60
N THR A 114 8.25 1.88 3.56
CA THR A 114 9.48 1.86 2.75
C THR A 114 10.70 2.36 3.49
N ALA A 115 10.50 3.05 4.60
CA ALA A 115 11.57 3.77 5.26
C ALA A 115 12.62 2.81 5.83
N LEU A 116 13.87 3.25 5.83
CA LEU A 116 14.97 2.71 6.62
C LEU A 116 14.65 2.60 8.13
N GLN A 117 13.50 3.14 8.53
CA GLN A 117 13.00 3.19 9.91
C GLN A 117 12.02 2.07 10.24
N GLU A 118 11.92 1.04 9.41
CA GLU A 118 11.06 -0.09 9.71
C GLU A 118 11.46 -0.74 11.05
N SER A 119 10.49 -1.30 11.73
CA SER A 119 10.61 -1.78 13.11
C SER A 119 10.21 -3.24 13.20
N SER A 120 10.84 -4.00 14.11
CA SER A 120 10.46 -5.39 14.41
C SER A 120 9.14 -5.50 15.21
N VAL A 121 8.63 -4.38 15.68
CA VAL A 121 7.45 -4.31 16.57
C VAL A 121 6.23 -5.06 16.03
N PRO A 122 5.81 -4.92 14.76
CA PRO A 122 4.66 -5.67 14.25
C PRO A 122 4.92 -7.18 14.14
N GLY A 123 6.14 -7.59 13.77
CA GLY A 123 6.52 -9.00 13.72
C GLY A 123 6.47 -9.66 15.09
N GLU A 124 7.06 -9.01 16.11
CA GLU A 124 7.00 -9.46 17.49
C GLU A 124 5.57 -9.52 18.03
N ALA A 125 4.73 -8.54 17.68
CA ALA A 125 3.32 -8.52 18.07
C ALA A 125 2.56 -9.71 17.44
N LEU A 126 2.74 -9.98 16.14
CA LEU A 126 2.12 -11.14 15.46
C LEU A 126 2.57 -12.47 16.06
N LYS A 127 3.85 -12.59 16.42
CA LYS A 127 4.39 -13.79 17.08
C LYS A 127 3.71 -14.02 18.43
N ARG A 128 3.55 -12.97 19.25
CA ARG A 128 2.83 -13.06 20.56
C ARG A 128 1.37 -13.46 20.38
N LEU A 129 0.72 -12.92 19.36
CA LEU A 129 -0.68 -13.24 19.04
C LEU A 129 -0.84 -14.61 18.36
N LYS A 130 0.26 -15.24 17.93
CA LYS A 130 0.24 -16.46 17.08
C LYS A 130 -0.64 -16.26 15.83
N ALA A 131 -0.56 -15.09 15.21
CA ALA A 131 -1.53 -14.62 14.23
C ALA A 131 -0.94 -14.43 12.82
N ARG A 132 0.32 -14.83 12.55
CA ARG A 132 0.94 -14.64 11.23
C ARG A 132 0.09 -15.23 10.09
N ASP A 133 -0.51 -16.38 10.34
CA ASP A 133 -1.33 -17.10 9.36
C ASP A 133 -2.76 -16.56 9.21
N GLN A 134 -3.14 -15.60 10.02
CA GLN A 134 -4.46 -14.97 10.02
C GLN A 134 -4.44 -13.61 9.33
N VAL A 135 -3.26 -13.08 8.99
CA VAL A 135 -3.12 -11.76 8.39
C VAL A 135 -2.31 -11.79 7.10
N ILE A 136 -2.65 -10.89 6.21
CA ILE A 136 -1.93 -10.61 4.97
C ILE A 136 -0.92 -9.53 5.29
N VAL A 137 0.37 -9.85 5.13
CA VAL A 137 1.47 -8.92 5.36
C VAL A 137 1.96 -8.38 4.03
N SER A 138 1.94 -7.05 3.91
CA SER A 138 2.48 -6.31 2.78
C SER A 138 3.79 -5.64 3.17
N ILE A 139 4.87 -5.94 2.47
CA ILE A 139 6.14 -5.23 2.63
C ILE A 139 6.41 -4.32 1.44
N ARG A 140 7.26 -3.33 1.68
CA ARG A 140 7.70 -2.40 0.65
C ARG A 140 9.20 -2.46 0.50
N VAL A 141 9.68 -2.62 -0.72
CA VAL A 141 11.11 -2.56 -1.06
C VAL A 141 11.34 -1.40 -2.01
N SER A 142 12.47 -0.72 -1.87
CA SER A 142 12.78 0.38 -2.76
C SER A 142 13.33 -0.14 -4.08
N HIS A 143 12.87 0.44 -5.16
CA HIS A 143 13.44 0.25 -6.48
C HIS A 143 14.65 1.19 -6.71
N LYS A 144 14.69 2.32 -6.01
CA LYS A 144 15.78 3.31 -6.08
C LYS A 144 16.02 3.95 -4.72
N MET A 145 17.26 4.09 -4.30
CA MET A 145 17.68 4.87 -3.13
C MET A 145 18.60 6.01 -3.57
N LYS A 146 18.30 7.27 -3.14
CA LYS A 146 19.17 8.45 -3.23
C LYS A 146 20.17 8.45 -4.39
N GLY A 147 19.66 8.50 -5.63
CA GLY A 147 20.50 8.55 -6.83
C GLY A 147 21.15 7.22 -7.23
N ILE A 148 20.99 6.16 -6.43
CA ILE A 148 21.53 4.83 -6.71
C ILE A 148 20.40 3.93 -7.19
N LYS A 149 20.54 3.35 -8.37
CA LYS A 149 19.64 2.29 -8.87
C LYS A 149 19.83 1.06 -7.99
N ALA A 150 18.77 0.63 -7.28
CA ALA A 150 18.83 -0.61 -6.52
C ALA A 150 19.04 -1.78 -7.47
N ASP A 151 20.06 -2.58 -7.27
CA ASP A 151 20.28 -3.79 -8.03
C ASP A 151 19.48 -4.99 -7.47
N LYS A 152 19.57 -6.14 -8.10
CA LYS A 152 18.90 -7.37 -7.65
C LYS A 152 19.30 -7.76 -6.23
N GLN A 153 20.58 -7.59 -5.87
CA GLN A 153 21.11 -7.98 -4.56
C GLN A 153 20.51 -7.11 -3.46
N GLU A 154 20.33 -5.82 -3.73
CA GLU A 154 19.64 -4.94 -2.78
C GLU A 154 18.18 -5.30 -2.58
N ILE A 155 17.45 -5.66 -3.65
CA ILE A 155 16.06 -6.11 -3.53
C ILE A 155 15.98 -7.39 -2.69
N TYR A 156 16.90 -8.35 -2.90
CA TYR A 156 17.01 -9.55 -2.06
C TYR A 156 17.29 -9.20 -0.61
N LYS A 157 18.33 -8.39 -0.38
CA LYS A 157 18.71 -7.96 0.97
C LYS A 157 17.58 -7.26 1.69
N TRP A 158 16.90 -6.34 1.03
CA TRP A 158 15.78 -5.62 1.63
C TRP A 158 14.60 -6.53 1.96
N THR A 159 14.31 -7.48 1.10
CA THR A 159 13.26 -8.47 1.37
C THR A 159 13.65 -9.34 2.57
N GLU A 160 14.87 -9.86 2.61
CA GLU A 160 15.37 -10.68 3.72
C GLU A 160 15.36 -9.91 5.06
N ASP A 161 15.80 -8.65 5.04
CA ASP A 161 15.80 -7.83 6.24
C ASP A 161 14.36 -7.60 6.76
N ARG A 162 13.39 -7.45 5.86
CA ARG A 162 11.98 -7.33 6.25
C ARG A 162 11.40 -8.64 6.77
N LEU A 163 11.73 -9.76 6.16
CA LEU A 163 11.32 -11.07 6.68
C LEU A 163 11.81 -11.25 8.12
N LYS A 164 13.07 -10.86 8.43
CA LYS A 164 13.61 -10.90 9.80
C LYS A 164 12.85 -9.96 10.74
N LEU A 165 12.56 -8.72 10.31
CA LEU A 165 11.81 -7.76 11.13
C LEU A 165 10.38 -8.24 11.41
N TRP A 166 9.73 -8.86 10.42
CA TRP A 166 8.39 -9.43 10.56
C TRP A 166 8.39 -10.83 11.20
N GLN A 167 9.58 -11.40 11.52
CA GLN A 167 9.75 -12.72 12.12
C GLN A 167 8.96 -13.82 11.39
N THR A 168 9.08 -13.84 10.06
CA THR A 168 8.36 -14.77 9.18
C THR A 168 9.24 -15.19 8.01
N ASP A 169 8.99 -16.38 7.47
CA ASP A 169 9.72 -16.90 6.31
C ASP A 169 9.14 -16.40 4.98
N TYR A 170 7.92 -15.84 4.99
CA TYR A 170 7.26 -15.31 3.80
C TYR A 170 6.39 -14.11 4.11
N VAL A 171 6.15 -13.31 3.07
CA VAL A 171 5.13 -12.25 3.07
C VAL A 171 4.16 -12.46 1.92
N ASP A 172 2.98 -11.87 2.05
CA ASP A 172 1.94 -12.03 1.04
C ASP A 172 2.14 -11.10 -0.14
N LEU A 173 2.49 -9.86 0.14
CA LEU A 173 2.72 -8.84 -0.88
C LEU A 173 4.12 -8.24 -0.72
N CYS A 174 4.84 -8.13 -1.83
CA CYS A 174 6.06 -7.35 -1.94
C CYS A 174 5.86 -6.25 -2.98
N LEU A 175 5.84 -4.99 -2.53
CA LEU A 175 5.61 -3.85 -3.38
C LEU A 175 6.92 -3.12 -3.68
N LEU A 176 7.22 -2.93 -4.96
CA LEU A 176 8.26 -2.00 -5.40
C LEU A 176 7.75 -0.57 -5.21
N CYS A 177 8.41 0.16 -4.36
CA CYS A 177 8.04 1.53 -4.07
C CYS A 177 9.14 2.49 -4.44
N ASN A 178 8.74 3.64 -4.95
CA ASN A 178 9.62 4.78 -5.02
C ASN A 178 9.62 5.55 -3.71
N THR A 179 10.79 5.85 -3.19
CA THR A 179 10.95 6.60 -1.94
C THR A 179 11.36 8.05 -2.15
N GLU A 180 11.68 8.46 -3.38
CA GLU A 180 12.22 9.79 -3.69
C GLU A 180 11.63 10.38 -4.97
N ASN A 181 11.53 11.71 -5.02
CA ASN A 181 10.91 12.50 -6.09
C ASN A 181 11.71 12.53 -7.42
N ASP A 182 12.84 11.86 -7.51
CA ASP A 182 13.81 11.94 -8.61
C ASP A 182 13.52 10.99 -9.79
N THR A 183 12.37 10.39 -9.85
CA THR A 183 12.15 9.17 -10.60
C THR A 183 11.85 9.35 -12.08
N LEU A 184 11.33 10.50 -12.46
CA LEU A 184 10.89 10.77 -13.83
C LEU A 184 12.05 11.04 -14.80
N GLN A 185 13.15 11.62 -14.30
CA GLN A 185 14.23 12.12 -15.15
C GLN A 185 15.33 11.10 -15.46
N SER A 186 15.35 9.94 -14.84
CA SER A 186 16.53 9.07 -14.80
C SER A 186 16.38 7.68 -15.45
N GLY A 187 15.57 7.51 -16.48
CA GLY A 187 15.42 6.21 -17.13
C GLY A 187 14.85 5.11 -16.23
N TYR A 188 14.00 5.50 -15.32
CA TYR A 188 13.40 4.72 -14.26
C TYR A 188 12.62 3.48 -14.72
N TRP A 189 12.27 3.40 -15.97
CA TRP A 189 11.39 2.38 -16.52
C TRP A 189 12.06 1.05 -16.88
N ASP A 190 13.34 0.89 -16.64
CA ASP A 190 13.94 -0.43 -16.71
C ASP A 190 13.72 -1.17 -15.38
N MET A 191 12.58 -1.82 -15.26
CA MET A 191 12.24 -2.69 -14.11
C MET A 191 12.69 -4.14 -14.31
N SER A 192 13.40 -4.47 -15.39
CA SER A 192 13.74 -5.86 -15.71
C SER A 192 14.48 -6.58 -14.57
N TYR A 193 15.47 -5.92 -13.97
CA TYR A 193 16.21 -6.48 -12.83
C TYR A 193 15.36 -6.65 -11.56
N SER A 194 14.40 -5.74 -11.32
CA SER A 194 13.48 -5.82 -10.18
C SER A 194 12.48 -6.96 -10.37
N ILE A 195 11.94 -7.11 -11.57
CA ILE A 195 11.02 -8.20 -11.94
C ILE A 195 11.72 -9.55 -11.79
N GLU A 196 12.95 -9.68 -12.30
CA GLU A 196 13.75 -10.90 -12.14
C GLU A 196 14.01 -11.23 -10.66
N ALA A 197 14.31 -10.21 -9.83
CA ALA A 197 14.51 -10.41 -8.40
C ALA A 197 13.21 -10.87 -7.71
N LEU A 198 12.08 -10.25 -8.04
CA LEU A 198 10.78 -10.64 -7.48
C LEU A 198 10.36 -12.04 -7.91
N ASP A 199 10.61 -12.43 -9.17
CA ASP A 199 10.33 -13.80 -9.66
C ASP A 199 11.15 -14.84 -8.89
N LYS A 200 12.43 -14.57 -8.64
CA LYS A 200 13.27 -15.46 -7.82
C LYS A 200 12.76 -15.55 -6.38
N LEU A 201 12.34 -14.44 -5.78
CA LEU A 201 11.76 -14.43 -4.44
C LEU A 201 10.43 -15.21 -4.38
N LYS A 202 9.60 -15.11 -5.42
CA LYS A 202 8.39 -15.96 -5.58
C LYS A 202 8.74 -17.44 -5.66
N GLN A 203 9.73 -17.80 -6.49
CA GLN A 203 10.20 -19.20 -6.63
C GLN A 203 10.73 -19.77 -5.32
N GLN A 204 11.38 -18.94 -4.50
CA GLN A 204 11.86 -19.31 -3.17
C GLN A 204 10.74 -19.39 -2.12
N GLY A 205 9.50 -19.03 -2.46
CA GLY A 205 8.38 -18.98 -1.52
C GLY A 205 8.44 -17.83 -0.51
N LYS A 206 9.31 -16.85 -0.69
CA LYS A 206 9.49 -15.72 0.22
C LYS A 206 8.42 -14.62 0.04
N ILE A 207 7.88 -14.51 -1.15
CA ILE A 207 6.77 -13.60 -1.47
C ILE A 207 5.71 -14.35 -2.28
N ARG A 208 4.42 -14.02 -2.09
CA ARG A 208 3.32 -14.65 -2.84
C ARG A 208 2.93 -13.83 -4.05
N PHE A 209 2.72 -12.54 -3.85
CA PHE A 209 2.25 -11.59 -4.87
C PHE A 209 3.15 -10.37 -4.92
N THR A 210 3.12 -9.69 -6.06
CA THR A 210 3.90 -8.50 -6.32
C THR A 210 3.02 -7.27 -6.50
N GLY A 211 3.61 -6.11 -6.26
CA GLY A 211 2.95 -4.85 -6.52
C GLY A 211 3.93 -3.73 -6.77
N PHE A 212 3.43 -2.57 -7.10
CA PHE A 212 4.24 -1.37 -7.26
C PHE A 212 3.45 -0.10 -6.93
N GLY A 213 4.14 1.01 -6.89
CA GLY A 213 3.54 2.32 -6.68
C GLY A 213 4.16 3.08 -5.55
N CYS A 214 3.42 3.86 -4.88
CA CYS A 214 3.65 4.74 -3.77
C CYS A 214 3.32 6.20 -4.13
N HIS A 215 4.29 7.02 -4.58
CA HIS A 215 4.06 8.46 -4.80
C HIS A 215 4.21 8.86 -6.28
N PHE A 216 3.97 7.97 -7.21
CA PHE A 216 4.00 8.27 -8.65
C PHE A 216 2.95 9.31 -9.03
N THR A 217 3.24 10.13 -10.03
CA THR A 217 2.23 10.98 -10.65
C THR A 217 1.17 10.13 -11.37
N PRO A 218 -0.03 10.67 -11.66
CA PRO A 218 -1.04 9.95 -12.42
C PRO A 218 -0.52 9.43 -13.78
N GLU A 219 0.25 10.23 -14.48
CA GLU A 219 0.82 9.91 -15.79
C GLU A 219 1.78 8.71 -15.69
N LEU A 220 2.63 8.70 -14.64
CA LEU A 220 3.53 7.59 -14.37
C LEU A 220 2.79 6.30 -14.00
N PHE A 221 1.69 6.40 -13.25
CA PHE A 221 0.87 5.24 -12.99
C PHE A 221 0.29 4.68 -14.28
N LEU A 222 -0.25 5.52 -15.16
CA LEU A 222 -0.81 5.07 -16.44
C LEU A 222 0.25 4.41 -17.32
N GLU A 223 1.43 4.99 -17.41
CA GLU A 223 2.56 4.41 -18.15
C GLU A 223 3.02 3.08 -17.52
N ALA A 224 3.11 3.02 -16.19
CA ALA A 224 3.48 1.79 -15.50
C ALA A 224 2.43 0.67 -15.67
N PHE A 225 1.13 1.02 -15.68
CA PHE A 225 0.07 0.05 -15.95
C PHE A 225 0.15 -0.48 -17.37
N GLU A 226 0.48 0.37 -18.35
CA GLU A 226 0.67 -0.05 -19.73
C GLU A 226 1.84 -1.03 -19.85
N LYS A 227 3.02 -0.65 -19.34
CA LYS A 227 4.25 -1.42 -19.48
C LYS A 227 4.31 -2.67 -18.60
N PHE A 228 3.81 -2.61 -17.38
CA PHE A 228 4.05 -3.64 -16.35
C PHE A 228 2.79 -4.16 -15.66
N GLY A 229 1.61 -3.61 -15.96
CA GLY A 229 0.36 -3.97 -15.29
C GLY A 229 -0.01 -5.45 -15.40
N ASP A 230 0.44 -6.12 -16.46
CA ASP A 230 0.19 -7.57 -16.63
C ASP A 230 1.08 -8.42 -15.74
N TYR A 231 2.26 -7.90 -15.37
CA TYR A 231 3.19 -8.58 -14.46
C TYR A 231 2.77 -8.44 -12.99
N PHE A 232 2.48 -7.22 -12.55
CA PHE A 232 2.15 -6.95 -11.15
C PHE A 232 0.73 -7.41 -10.79
N ASP A 233 0.55 -7.77 -9.54
CA ASP A 233 -0.72 -8.25 -8.98
C ASP A 233 -1.50 -7.10 -8.31
N THR A 234 -0.79 -6.10 -7.77
CA THR A 234 -1.38 -4.98 -7.02
C THR A 234 -0.70 -3.65 -7.33
N CYS A 235 -1.37 -2.55 -6.99
CA CYS A 235 -0.77 -1.21 -6.98
C CYS A 235 -1.13 -0.46 -5.70
N SER A 236 -0.22 0.45 -5.27
CA SER A 236 -0.40 1.31 -4.09
C SER A 236 -0.43 2.77 -4.51
N ILE A 237 -1.55 3.45 -4.25
CA ILE A 237 -1.86 4.77 -4.81
C ILE A 237 -2.27 5.74 -3.69
N PRO A 238 -1.69 6.95 -3.60
CA PRO A 238 -2.19 8.00 -2.72
C PRO A 238 -3.61 8.41 -3.15
N TYR A 239 -4.57 8.36 -2.22
CA TYR A 239 -5.94 8.80 -2.50
C TYR A 239 -6.62 9.33 -1.24
N ASN A 240 -7.13 10.52 -1.32
CA ASN A 240 -7.90 11.20 -0.27
C ASN A 240 -8.64 12.40 -0.85
N ILE A 241 -9.40 13.10 0.00
CA ILE A 241 -10.24 14.24 -0.45
C ILE A 241 -9.44 15.37 -1.10
N ARG A 242 -8.15 15.54 -0.76
CA ARG A 242 -7.25 16.56 -1.34
C ARG A 242 -6.50 16.08 -2.57
N HIS A 243 -6.34 14.77 -2.73
CA HIS A 243 -5.56 14.15 -3.80
C HIS A 243 -6.45 13.20 -4.59
N ARG A 244 -7.32 13.77 -5.41
CA ARG A 244 -8.30 13.03 -6.22
C ARG A 244 -7.79 12.61 -7.58
N ALA A 245 -6.55 12.97 -7.93
CA ALA A 245 -5.93 12.55 -9.19
C ALA A 245 -5.91 11.01 -9.37
N ALA A 246 -5.93 10.25 -8.26
CA ALA A 246 -6.12 8.81 -8.29
C ALA A 246 -7.35 8.38 -9.09
N GLU A 247 -8.43 9.16 -9.09
CA GLU A 247 -9.67 8.84 -9.82
C GLU A 247 -9.44 8.70 -11.33
N LYS A 248 -8.41 9.35 -11.87
CA LYS A 248 -8.01 9.23 -13.29
C LYS A 248 -7.34 7.89 -13.59
N VAL A 249 -6.64 7.29 -12.61
CA VAL A 249 -5.82 6.09 -12.82
C VAL A 249 -6.47 4.80 -12.32
N LEU A 250 -7.39 4.87 -11.36
CA LEU A 250 -8.07 3.71 -10.80
C LEU A 250 -8.77 2.82 -11.85
N PRO A 251 -9.49 3.36 -12.85
CA PRO A 251 -10.10 2.53 -13.90
C PRO A 251 -9.05 1.73 -14.70
N ALA A 252 -7.90 2.32 -15.01
CA ALA A 252 -6.83 1.65 -15.74
C ALA A 252 -6.20 0.52 -14.90
N ALA A 253 -5.99 0.74 -13.60
CA ALA A 253 -5.54 -0.30 -12.68
C ALA A 253 -6.51 -1.50 -12.68
N LYS A 254 -7.81 -1.24 -12.58
CA LYS A 254 -8.84 -2.30 -12.60
C LYS A 254 -8.93 -3.01 -13.95
N LYS A 255 -8.75 -2.31 -15.07
CA LYS A 255 -8.69 -2.93 -16.40
C LYS A 255 -7.56 -3.97 -16.50
N LYS A 256 -6.43 -3.74 -15.82
CA LYS A 256 -5.30 -4.68 -15.70
C LYS A 256 -5.52 -5.76 -14.61
N GLY A 257 -6.66 -5.76 -13.92
CA GLY A 257 -6.97 -6.69 -12.83
C GLY A 257 -6.16 -6.44 -11.56
N LEU A 258 -5.52 -5.27 -11.42
CA LEU A 258 -4.70 -4.96 -10.24
C LEU A 258 -5.55 -4.79 -8.99
N GLY A 259 -5.07 -5.34 -7.87
CA GLY A 259 -5.55 -4.99 -6.54
C GLY A 259 -5.14 -3.55 -6.18
N VAL A 260 -6.11 -2.74 -5.76
CA VAL A 260 -5.88 -1.32 -5.46
C VAL A 260 -5.78 -1.10 -3.96
N ILE A 261 -4.59 -0.73 -3.50
CA ILE A 261 -4.29 -0.38 -2.11
C ILE A 261 -4.11 1.14 -2.05
N THR A 262 -4.99 1.84 -1.34
CA THR A 262 -4.82 3.29 -1.17
C THR A 262 -4.07 3.61 0.12
N ILE A 263 -3.29 4.69 0.05
CA ILE A 263 -2.47 5.22 1.14
C ILE A 263 -2.77 6.70 1.35
N LYS A 264 -2.34 7.23 2.50
CA LYS A 264 -2.42 8.67 2.83
C LYS A 264 -3.86 9.24 2.97
N PRO A 265 -4.83 8.52 3.55
CA PRO A 265 -6.19 9.06 3.71
C PRO A 265 -6.21 10.36 4.53
N PHE A 266 -5.23 10.58 5.40
CA PHE A 266 -5.12 11.76 6.28
C PHE A 266 -4.03 12.76 5.87
N VAL A 267 -3.42 12.61 4.69
CA VAL A 267 -2.28 13.46 4.25
C VAL A 267 -1.22 13.56 5.35
N ARG A 268 -0.71 12.41 5.84
CA ARG A 268 0.23 12.34 6.98
C ARG A 268 -0.28 13.01 8.26
N GLY A 269 -1.57 13.15 8.44
CA GLY A 269 -2.22 13.79 9.58
C GLY A 269 -2.51 15.27 9.39
N ALA A 270 -2.11 15.89 8.28
CA ALA A 270 -2.37 17.31 8.02
C ALA A 270 -3.87 17.65 8.05
N LEU A 271 -4.72 16.77 7.47
CA LEU A 271 -6.16 16.96 7.48
C LEU A 271 -6.79 16.87 8.87
N LEU A 272 -6.12 16.27 9.83
CA LEU A 272 -6.60 16.10 11.21
C LEU A 272 -6.24 17.28 12.12
N LYS A 273 -5.41 18.22 11.67
CA LYS A 273 -4.94 19.36 12.46
C LYS A 273 -5.86 20.59 12.37
N ASN A 274 -6.77 20.63 11.40
CA ASN A 274 -7.56 21.82 11.10
C ASN A 274 -8.89 21.86 11.89
N ARG A 275 -8.79 22.03 13.21
CA ARG A 275 -9.94 22.07 14.13
C ARG A 275 -10.91 23.23 13.85
N ASP A 276 -10.37 24.37 13.41
CA ASP A 276 -11.20 25.55 13.12
C ASP A 276 -12.18 25.33 11.96
N LEU A 277 -11.83 24.46 11.00
CA LEU A 277 -12.70 24.12 9.87
C LEU A 277 -13.69 23.00 10.17
N THR A 278 -13.32 22.11 11.09
CA THR A 278 -14.05 20.86 11.33
C THR A 278 -14.89 20.88 12.61
N GLY A 279 -14.69 21.85 13.48
CA GLY A 279 -15.32 21.94 14.79
C GLY A 279 -14.73 20.92 15.77
N THR A 280 -15.43 19.82 15.99
CA THR A 280 -14.90 18.71 16.78
C THR A 280 -14.22 17.70 15.90
N ASP A 281 -13.07 17.13 16.32
CA ASP A 281 -12.35 16.06 15.59
C ASP A 281 -13.16 14.75 15.56
N ALA A 282 -14.25 14.66 16.32
CA ALA A 282 -15.05 13.44 16.44
C ALA A 282 -15.61 12.99 15.09
N GLY A 283 -15.18 11.80 14.66
CA GLY A 283 -15.61 11.16 13.43
C GLY A 283 -14.92 11.67 12.14
N LEU A 284 -14.02 12.65 12.21
CA LEU A 284 -13.31 13.12 11.02
C LEU A 284 -12.43 12.02 10.38
N PRO A 285 -11.62 11.25 11.12
CA PRO A 285 -10.86 10.12 10.56
C PRO A 285 -11.78 9.12 9.85
N ARG A 286 -12.90 8.77 10.47
CA ARG A 286 -13.93 7.90 9.90
C ARG A 286 -14.45 8.45 8.58
N ASP A 287 -14.81 9.72 8.53
CA ASP A 287 -15.39 10.35 7.33
C ASP A 287 -14.38 10.41 6.18
N LEU A 288 -13.11 10.70 6.46
CA LEU A 288 -12.02 10.69 5.47
C LEU A 288 -11.81 9.29 4.87
N ILE A 289 -11.86 8.25 5.69
CA ILE A 289 -11.76 6.86 5.22
C ILE A 289 -13.03 6.48 4.44
N SER A 290 -14.21 6.87 4.92
CA SER A 290 -15.48 6.60 4.22
C SER A 290 -15.48 7.20 2.81
N PHE A 291 -14.95 8.42 2.64
CA PHE A 291 -14.76 9.01 1.31
C PHE A 291 -13.95 8.11 0.38
N VAL A 292 -12.83 7.58 0.86
CA VAL A 292 -11.97 6.69 0.06
C VAL A 292 -12.72 5.40 -0.30
N LEU A 293 -13.45 4.81 0.65
CA LEU A 293 -14.16 3.54 0.48
C LEU A 293 -15.45 3.65 -0.36
N GLU A 294 -16.03 4.85 -0.52
CA GLU A 294 -17.14 5.08 -1.44
C GLU A 294 -16.73 4.79 -2.88
N ASN A 295 -15.45 4.98 -3.22
CA ASN A 295 -14.92 4.59 -4.53
C ASN A 295 -14.79 3.06 -4.61
N LYS A 296 -15.62 2.44 -5.43
CA LYS A 296 -15.67 0.96 -5.57
C LYS A 296 -14.47 0.37 -6.30
N LEU A 297 -13.62 1.20 -6.88
CA LEU A 297 -12.37 0.76 -7.50
C LEU A 297 -11.22 0.61 -6.49
N VAL A 298 -11.41 1.04 -5.24
CA VAL A 298 -10.47 0.83 -4.14
C VAL A 298 -10.74 -0.51 -3.48
N ASP A 299 -9.73 -1.33 -3.23
CA ASP A 299 -9.88 -2.60 -2.50
C ASP A 299 -9.54 -2.43 -1.02
N ILE A 300 -8.50 -1.64 -0.70
CA ILE A 300 -8.04 -1.42 0.66
C ILE A 300 -7.70 0.06 0.85
N CYS A 301 -8.15 0.62 1.97
CA CYS A 301 -7.64 1.90 2.51
C CYS A 301 -6.72 1.60 3.69
N THR A 302 -5.40 1.87 3.55
CA THR A 302 -4.46 1.72 4.66
C THR A 302 -4.26 3.02 5.42
N CYS A 303 -4.37 2.97 6.73
CA CYS A 303 -4.21 4.13 7.59
C CYS A 303 -3.31 3.84 8.80
N GLY A 304 -2.46 4.81 9.14
CA GLY A 304 -1.66 4.76 10.36
C GLY A 304 -2.53 4.93 11.61
N VAL A 305 -2.18 4.22 12.67
CA VAL A 305 -2.82 4.28 13.99
C VAL A 305 -1.76 4.23 15.09
N HIS A 306 -2.01 4.87 16.23
CA HIS A 306 -1.07 4.92 17.36
C HIS A 306 -1.75 4.55 18.68
N THR A 307 -3.09 4.42 18.69
CA THR A 307 -3.89 3.99 19.83
C THR A 307 -5.00 3.04 19.41
N ILE A 308 -5.54 2.31 20.36
CA ILE A 308 -6.70 1.41 20.15
C ILE A 308 -7.93 2.20 19.74
N GLU A 309 -8.12 3.40 20.32
CA GLU A 309 -9.24 4.29 19.98
C GLU A 309 -9.20 4.69 18.52
N GLN A 310 -8.01 5.06 17.98
CA GLN A 310 -7.83 5.34 16.57
C GLN A 310 -8.10 4.10 15.69
N VAL A 311 -7.70 2.90 16.12
CA VAL A 311 -8.09 1.66 15.43
C VAL A 311 -9.60 1.56 15.34
N ARG A 312 -10.31 1.67 16.44
CA ARG A 312 -11.78 1.55 16.50
C ARG A 312 -12.49 2.60 15.67
N GLU A 313 -12.04 3.85 15.77
CA GLU A 313 -12.60 4.97 15.00
C GLU A 313 -12.42 4.76 13.50
N ASN A 314 -11.21 4.46 13.04
CA ASN A 314 -10.92 4.21 11.63
C ASN A 314 -11.76 3.06 11.06
N LEU A 315 -11.88 1.96 11.80
CA LEU A 315 -12.65 0.80 11.36
C LEU A 315 -14.14 1.07 11.28
N SER A 316 -14.65 2.04 12.05
CA SER A 316 -16.06 2.42 12.02
C SER A 316 -16.51 2.94 10.64
N ALA A 317 -15.60 3.41 9.80
CA ALA A 317 -15.87 3.79 8.42
C ALA A 317 -16.46 2.64 7.57
N SER A 318 -16.17 1.39 7.93
CA SER A 318 -16.66 0.23 7.19
C SER A 318 -18.17 -0.04 7.38
N TRP A 319 -18.74 0.36 8.51
CA TRP A 319 -20.16 0.12 8.83
C TRP A 319 -20.97 1.39 9.05
N THR A 320 -20.31 2.57 9.11
CA THR A 320 -20.98 3.86 9.23
C THR A 320 -20.95 4.57 7.88
N LYS A 321 -22.12 4.96 7.38
CA LYS A 321 -22.21 5.75 6.15
C LYS A 321 -21.77 7.20 6.42
N LEU A 322 -21.11 7.80 5.43
CA LEU A 322 -20.79 9.22 5.44
C LEU A 322 -22.08 10.05 5.49
N SER A 323 -22.26 10.81 6.55
CA SER A 323 -23.45 11.67 6.73
C SER A 323 -23.39 12.92 5.85
N PRO A 324 -24.52 13.59 5.57
CA PRO A 324 -24.54 14.85 4.85
C PRO A 324 -23.64 15.90 5.51
N GLY A 325 -23.65 16.02 6.84
CA GLY A 325 -22.76 16.94 7.58
C GLY A 325 -21.28 16.54 7.47
N GLY A 326 -20.98 15.23 7.50
CA GLY A 326 -19.64 14.72 7.24
C GLY A 326 -19.17 15.08 5.83
N ARG A 327 -20.02 14.92 4.83
CA ARG A 327 -19.70 15.30 3.44
C ARG A 327 -19.40 16.79 3.31
N GLN A 328 -20.25 17.65 3.86
CA GLN A 328 -20.03 19.11 3.86
C GLN A 328 -18.69 19.48 4.53
N ARG A 329 -18.33 18.81 5.64
CA ARG A 329 -17.06 18.98 6.31
C ARG A 329 -15.89 18.61 5.40
N LEU A 330 -15.98 17.48 4.69
CA LEU A 330 -14.94 17.04 3.75
C LEU A 330 -14.79 18.00 2.56
N GLU A 331 -15.87 18.57 2.05
CA GLU A 331 -15.84 19.58 0.98
C GLU A 331 -15.08 20.84 1.42
N LYS A 332 -15.31 21.32 2.65
CA LYS A 332 -14.53 22.42 3.23
C LYS A 332 -13.04 22.08 3.32
N LEU A 333 -12.69 20.86 3.77
CA LEU A 333 -11.30 20.41 3.81
C LEU A 333 -10.69 20.27 2.41
N ALA A 334 -11.46 19.87 1.41
CA ALA A 334 -11.00 19.79 0.02
C ALA A 334 -10.58 21.16 -0.54
N ALA A 335 -11.24 22.23 -0.13
CA ALA A 335 -10.93 23.59 -0.55
C ALA A 335 -9.80 24.26 0.26
N PHE A 336 -9.46 23.71 1.43
CA PHE A 336 -8.50 24.34 2.35
C PHE A 336 -7.04 24.06 1.94
N ASP A 337 -6.19 25.09 1.97
CA ASP A 337 -4.76 24.93 1.77
C ASP A 337 -4.09 24.41 3.06
N ILE A 338 -3.49 23.23 2.98
CA ILE A 338 -2.76 22.60 4.11
C ILE A 338 -1.29 23.01 4.16
N GLY A 339 -0.84 23.86 3.23
CA GLY A 339 0.53 24.38 3.15
C GLY A 339 1.51 23.47 2.41
N GLU A 340 2.48 24.07 1.74
CA GLU A 340 3.46 23.40 0.87
C GLU A 340 4.22 22.25 1.56
N LYS A 341 4.59 22.41 2.82
CA LYS A 341 5.33 21.37 3.58
C LYS A 341 4.59 20.03 3.66
N GLU A 342 3.28 20.07 3.70
CA GLU A 342 2.45 18.86 3.81
C GLU A 342 2.37 18.10 2.47
N TYR A 343 2.73 18.74 1.36
CA TYR A 343 2.82 18.15 0.02
C TYR A 343 4.23 17.70 -0.37
N ALA A 344 5.26 17.97 0.44
CA ALA A 344 6.65 17.70 0.08
C ALA A 344 6.97 16.22 -0.25
N TRP A 345 6.06 15.29 0.07
CA TRP A 345 6.15 13.86 -0.25
C TRP A 345 5.44 13.47 -1.55
N LEU A 346 4.71 14.41 -2.18
CA LEU A 346 3.99 14.17 -3.44
C LEU A 346 4.79 14.70 -4.62
N GLU A 347 4.71 13.97 -5.71
CA GLU A 347 5.07 14.48 -7.03
C GLU A 347 4.15 15.64 -7.42
N GLU A 348 4.67 16.56 -8.24
CA GLU A 348 3.95 17.79 -8.59
C GLU A 348 2.58 17.50 -9.23
N GLY A 349 2.48 16.48 -10.09
CA GLY A 349 1.24 16.08 -10.74
C GLY A 349 0.10 15.67 -9.81
N TRP A 350 0.39 15.36 -8.53
CA TRP A 350 -0.64 15.08 -7.53
C TRP A 350 -1.14 16.33 -6.81
N ARG A 351 -0.35 17.41 -6.78
CA ARG A 351 -0.65 18.61 -6.01
C ARG A 351 -1.80 19.40 -6.59
N TYR A 352 -1.96 19.37 -7.92
CA TYR A 352 -2.85 20.26 -8.68
C TYR A 352 -3.99 19.52 -9.39
N ALA A 353 -4.23 18.27 -9.07
CA ALA A 353 -5.22 17.43 -9.74
C ALA A 353 -6.63 17.47 -9.13
#